data_9db85a5e0d3693ec6823f5139b0a9947
#
_entry.id   9db85a5e0d3693ec6823f5139b0a9947
#
_cell.length_a   1.000
_cell.length_b   1.000
_cell.length_c   1.000
_cell.angle_alpha   90.00
_cell.angle_beta   90.00
_cell.angle_gamma   90.00
#
_symmetry.space_group_name_H-M   'P 1'
#
loop_
_entity.id
_entity.type
_entity.pdbx_description
1 polymer ?
#
loop_
_entity_poly.entity_id
_entity_poly.type
_entity_poly.pdbx_seq_one_letter_code
_entity_poly.pdbx_strand_id
1 'polypeptide(L)'
;LDDKTIHDRLSDCTDERLFVVYEALRRGVSVDEIHSITKIDEWFLYKLCKLIDMEKTLKNDFNEETYLEAKKIGYTDKVIEKITGKKIEKPVHAVFKMVDTCAAEFAAMTPYFYSTYDNEDEASEFIANRGHDRKTVIVFGSGPIRIGQGIEFDYASVHCVWALKEKGYDVVIVNNNPETVSTDFDTADRLYFEPLTD
;
A
#
# COMPACT_ATOMS: atom_id res chain seq x y z
N LEU A 1 -25.98 1.09 11.11
CA LEU A 1 -26.85 0.29 10.23
C LEU A 1 -27.45 -0.84 11.06
N ASP A 2 -28.77 -1.10 10.95
CA ASP A 2 -29.37 -2.32 11.48
C ASP A 2 -29.12 -3.51 10.53
N ASP A 3 -29.38 -4.75 11.00
CA ASP A 3 -29.05 -5.95 10.24
C ASP A 3 -29.87 -6.07 8.95
N LYS A 4 -31.13 -5.62 8.96
CA LYS A 4 -31.98 -5.61 7.77
C LYS A 4 -31.42 -4.65 6.71
N THR A 5 -31.03 -3.46 7.14
CA THR A 5 -30.41 -2.46 6.24
C THR A 5 -29.10 -2.96 5.63
N ILE A 6 -28.29 -3.72 6.38
CA ILE A 6 -27.05 -4.31 5.85
C ILE A 6 -27.37 -5.33 4.76
N HIS A 7 -28.30 -6.24 5.02
CA HIS A 7 -28.68 -7.27 4.04
C HIS A 7 -29.25 -6.65 2.75
N ASP A 8 -30.12 -5.64 2.87
CA ASP A 8 -30.65 -4.93 1.70
C ASP A 8 -29.52 -4.24 0.91
N ARG A 9 -28.57 -3.61 1.58
CA ARG A 9 -27.43 -2.91 0.95
C ARG A 9 -26.37 -3.85 0.35
N LEU A 10 -26.29 -5.11 0.73
CA LEU A 10 -25.40 -6.07 0.07
C LEU A 10 -25.73 -6.26 -1.42
N SER A 11 -27.02 -6.11 -1.78
CA SER A 11 -27.48 -6.21 -3.16
C SER A 11 -27.10 -4.98 -4.01
N ASP A 12 -26.90 -3.82 -3.36
CA ASP A 12 -26.63 -2.58 -4.04
C ASP A 12 -25.15 -2.51 -4.47
N CYS A 13 -24.93 -2.26 -5.78
CA CYS A 13 -23.58 -2.13 -6.33
C CYS A 13 -23.15 -0.66 -6.32
N THR A 14 -22.80 -0.14 -5.15
CA THR A 14 -22.31 1.23 -4.96
C THR A 14 -20.82 1.24 -4.58
N ASP A 15 -20.22 2.41 -4.55
CA ASP A 15 -18.84 2.64 -4.07
C ASP A 15 -18.66 2.29 -2.58
N GLU A 16 -19.74 2.28 -1.80
CA GLU A 16 -19.73 1.87 -0.39
C GLU A 16 -19.82 0.36 -0.18
N ARG A 17 -20.05 -0.43 -1.22
CA ARG A 17 -20.34 -1.87 -1.12
C ARG A 17 -19.28 -2.65 -0.35
N LEU A 18 -18.00 -2.32 -0.54
CA LEU A 18 -16.91 -2.98 0.17
C LEU A 18 -17.03 -2.83 1.69
N PHE A 19 -17.41 -1.64 2.16
CA PHE A 19 -17.59 -1.37 3.59
C PHE A 19 -18.83 -2.06 4.15
N VAL A 20 -19.89 -2.19 3.35
CA VAL A 20 -21.09 -2.96 3.72
C VAL A 20 -20.77 -4.43 3.87
N VAL A 21 -20.03 -5.01 2.92
CA VAL A 21 -19.56 -6.41 2.96
C VAL A 21 -18.70 -6.65 4.20
N TYR A 22 -17.75 -5.74 4.47
CA TYR A 22 -16.88 -5.85 5.65
C TYR A 22 -17.68 -5.84 6.95
N GLU A 23 -18.64 -4.92 7.08
CA GLU A 23 -19.50 -4.83 8.27
C GLU A 23 -20.43 -6.05 8.41
N ALA A 24 -20.94 -6.60 7.31
CA ALA A 24 -21.73 -7.84 7.31
C ALA A 24 -20.92 -9.03 7.85
N LEU A 25 -19.71 -9.23 7.34
CA LEU A 25 -18.77 -10.24 7.83
C LEU A 25 -18.45 -10.04 9.31
N ARG A 26 -18.21 -8.81 9.75
CA ARG A 26 -17.92 -8.47 11.14
C ARG A 26 -19.06 -8.81 12.08
N ARG A 27 -20.32 -8.76 11.60
CA ARG A 27 -21.53 -9.16 12.33
C ARG A 27 -21.85 -10.65 12.25
N GLY A 28 -21.05 -11.42 11.50
CA GLY A 28 -21.17 -12.86 11.42
C GLY A 28 -22.04 -13.38 10.28
N VAL A 29 -22.39 -12.55 9.29
CA VAL A 29 -22.98 -13.03 8.03
C VAL A 29 -21.95 -13.91 7.34
N SER A 30 -22.35 -15.09 6.88
CA SER A 30 -21.42 -16.06 6.32
C SER A 30 -20.89 -15.65 4.94
N VAL A 31 -19.69 -16.14 4.61
CA VAL A 31 -19.07 -15.93 3.29
C VAL A 31 -19.99 -16.43 2.20
N ASP A 32 -20.58 -17.63 2.35
CA ASP A 32 -21.50 -18.24 1.36
C ASP A 32 -22.73 -17.37 1.11
N GLU A 33 -23.31 -16.80 2.18
CA GLU A 33 -24.47 -15.92 2.07
C GLU A 33 -24.12 -14.63 1.33
N ILE A 34 -23.00 -13.97 1.70
CA ILE A 34 -22.53 -12.76 1.03
C ILE A 34 -22.19 -13.06 -0.43
N HIS A 35 -21.51 -14.18 -0.72
CA HIS A 35 -21.23 -14.60 -2.09
C HIS A 35 -22.54 -14.83 -2.89
N SER A 36 -23.53 -15.48 -2.28
CA SER A 36 -24.81 -15.74 -2.95
C SER A 36 -25.54 -14.47 -3.38
N ILE A 37 -25.46 -13.41 -2.58
CA ILE A 37 -26.09 -12.11 -2.84
C ILE A 37 -25.24 -11.27 -3.80
N THR A 38 -23.95 -11.12 -3.49
CA THR A 38 -23.08 -10.14 -4.14
C THR A 38 -22.41 -10.65 -5.39
N LYS A 39 -22.26 -11.97 -5.53
CA LYS A 39 -21.44 -12.66 -6.53
C LYS A 39 -19.96 -12.29 -6.47
N ILE A 40 -19.50 -11.66 -5.38
CA ILE A 40 -18.07 -11.45 -5.11
C ILE A 40 -17.45 -12.82 -4.82
N ASP A 41 -16.32 -13.12 -5.46
CA ASP A 41 -15.62 -14.39 -5.25
C ASP A 41 -15.23 -14.54 -3.77
N GLU A 42 -15.42 -15.75 -3.25
CA GLU A 42 -15.16 -16.08 -1.84
C GLU A 42 -13.72 -15.82 -1.41
N TRP A 43 -12.76 -15.92 -2.33
CA TRP A 43 -11.37 -15.62 -2.05
C TRP A 43 -11.17 -14.19 -1.51
N PHE A 44 -11.86 -13.20 -2.10
CA PHE A 44 -11.81 -11.82 -1.60
C PHE A 44 -12.50 -11.68 -0.25
N LEU A 45 -13.61 -12.38 -0.05
CA LEU A 45 -14.35 -12.37 1.21
C LEU A 45 -13.50 -12.98 2.35
N TYR A 46 -12.78 -14.09 2.08
CA TYR A 46 -11.84 -14.65 3.06
C TYR A 46 -10.66 -13.71 3.36
N LYS A 47 -10.23 -12.87 2.41
CA LYS A 47 -9.21 -11.83 2.72
C LYS A 47 -9.74 -10.78 3.69
N LEU A 48 -11.01 -10.40 3.58
CA LEU A 48 -11.65 -9.50 4.54
C LEU A 48 -11.83 -10.17 5.92
N CYS A 49 -12.15 -11.47 5.96
CA CYS A 49 -12.20 -12.22 7.21
C CYS A 49 -10.88 -12.18 7.98
N LYS A 50 -9.73 -12.27 7.28
CA LYS A 50 -8.41 -12.16 7.92
C LYS A 50 -8.21 -10.82 8.66
N LEU A 51 -8.71 -9.72 8.10
CA LEU A 51 -8.66 -8.43 8.78
C LEU A 51 -9.52 -8.43 10.04
N ILE A 52 -10.74 -8.99 9.97
CA ILE A 52 -11.64 -9.10 11.12
C ILE A 52 -11.03 -9.97 12.22
N ASP A 53 -10.38 -11.07 11.86
CA ASP A 53 -9.72 -11.94 12.82
C ASP A 53 -8.52 -11.25 13.47
N MET A 54 -7.77 -10.45 12.72
CA MET A 54 -6.71 -9.61 13.29
C MET A 54 -7.26 -8.57 14.27
N GLU A 55 -8.40 -7.93 13.99
CA GLU A 55 -9.05 -7.03 14.96
C GLU A 55 -9.39 -7.75 16.27
N LYS A 56 -9.89 -8.99 16.19
CA LYS A 56 -10.19 -9.82 17.38
C LYS A 56 -8.91 -10.17 18.15
N THR A 57 -7.86 -10.56 17.41
CA THR A 57 -6.55 -10.87 18.00
C THR A 57 -5.98 -9.66 18.72
N LEU A 58 -5.95 -8.50 18.10
CA LEU A 58 -5.47 -7.26 18.70
C LEU A 58 -6.23 -6.88 19.97
N LYS A 59 -7.54 -7.11 20.02
CA LYS A 59 -8.37 -6.84 21.22
C LYS A 59 -8.06 -7.76 22.37
N ASN A 60 -7.80 -9.04 22.10
CA ASN A 60 -7.68 -10.08 23.10
C ASN A 60 -6.24 -10.32 23.54
N ASP A 61 -5.28 -10.22 22.62
CA ASP A 61 -3.87 -10.54 22.86
C ASP A 61 -2.96 -9.56 22.11
N PHE A 62 -2.87 -8.33 22.64
CA PHE A 62 -1.98 -7.31 22.08
C PHE A 62 -0.58 -7.43 22.68
N ASN A 63 0.37 -7.85 21.85
CA ASN A 63 1.79 -7.97 22.13
C ASN A 63 2.63 -7.51 20.93
N GLU A 64 3.96 -7.58 21.01
CA GLU A 64 4.87 -7.14 19.97
C GLU A 64 4.72 -7.95 18.65
N GLU A 65 4.46 -9.25 18.74
CA GLU A 65 4.28 -10.12 17.60
C GLU A 65 2.97 -9.78 16.85
N THR A 66 1.85 -9.72 17.58
CA THR A 66 0.54 -9.38 16.99
C THR A 66 0.52 -7.95 16.44
N TYR A 67 1.27 -7.03 17.05
CA TYR A 67 1.47 -5.68 16.52
C TYR A 67 2.19 -5.72 15.16
N LEU A 68 3.31 -6.44 15.06
CA LEU A 68 4.07 -6.56 13.81
C LEU A 68 3.25 -7.25 12.71
N GLU A 69 2.50 -8.31 13.05
CA GLU A 69 1.59 -8.96 12.11
C GLU A 69 0.52 -8.00 11.59
N ALA A 70 -0.09 -7.20 12.46
CA ALA A 70 -1.06 -6.19 12.07
C ALA A 70 -0.44 -5.14 11.13
N LYS A 71 0.79 -4.70 11.39
CA LYS A 71 1.54 -3.79 10.51
C LYS A 71 1.75 -4.41 9.13
N LYS A 72 2.15 -5.68 9.07
CA LYS A 72 2.39 -6.43 7.80
C LYS A 72 1.15 -6.53 6.92
N ILE A 73 -0.04 -6.56 7.50
CA ILE A 73 -1.30 -6.60 6.74
C ILE A 73 -1.95 -5.22 6.55
N GLY A 74 -1.25 -4.14 6.92
CA GLY A 74 -1.62 -2.77 6.57
C GLY A 74 -2.33 -1.95 7.66
N TYR A 75 -2.41 -2.43 8.90
CA TYR A 75 -2.97 -1.62 9.98
C TYR A 75 -2.04 -0.46 10.35
N THR A 76 -2.59 0.75 10.40
CA THR A 76 -1.86 1.92 10.90
C THR A 76 -1.82 1.94 12.42
N ASP A 77 -0.81 2.59 12.99
CA ASP A 77 -0.68 2.71 14.45
C ASP A 77 -1.93 3.35 15.08
N LYS A 78 -2.47 4.39 14.46
CA LYS A 78 -3.71 5.04 14.89
C LYS A 78 -4.89 4.07 14.99
N VAL A 79 -5.01 3.15 14.04
CA VAL A 79 -6.09 2.14 14.03
C VAL A 79 -5.84 1.08 15.10
N ILE A 80 -4.60 0.61 15.25
CA ILE A 80 -4.22 -0.35 16.29
C ILE A 80 -4.47 0.24 17.70
N GLU A 81 -4.06 1.48 17.94
CA GLU A 81 -4.33 2.18 19.20
C GLU A 81 -5.85 2.28 19.49
N LYS A 82 -6.65 2.57 18.46
CA LYS A 82 -8.12 2.63 18.58
C LYS A 82 -8.74 1.28 18.91
N ILE A 83 -8.22 0.19 18.31
CA ILE A 83 -8.71 -1.17 18.54
C ILE A 83 -8.35 -1.67 19.94
N THR A 84 -7.10 -1.45 20.35
CA THR A 84 -6.53 -1.98 21.59
C THR A 84 -6.79 -1.09 22.81
N GLY A 85 -7.03 0.20 22.59
CA GLY A 85 -7.06 1.22 23.64
C GLY A 85 -5.69 1.52 24.27
N LYS A 86 -4.59 0.98 23.68
CA LYS A 86 -3.23 1.15 24.17
C LYS A 86 -2.45 2.04 23.24
N LYS A 87 -1.61 2.92 23.78
CA LYS A 87 -0.69 3.77 23.00
C LYS A 87 0.53 2.96 22.58
N ILE A 88 0.99 3.16 21.34
CA ILE A 88 2.20 2.57 20.82
C ILE A 88 3.38 3.50 21.16
N GLU A 89 4.20 3.08 22.12
CA GLU A 89 5.37 3.85 22.56
C GLU A 89 6.57 3.71 21.62
N LYS A 90 6.68 2.57 20.96
CA LYS A 90 7.79 2.24 20.04
C LYS A 90 7.22 1.83 18.69
N PRO A 91 6.93 2.77 17.80
CA PRO A 91 6.45 2.44 16.47
C PRO A 91 7.53 1.71 15.67
N VAL A 92 7.12 0.67 14.95
CA VAL A 92 7.99 -0.01 13.99
C VAL A 92 7.98 0.81 12.69
N HIS A 93 9.17 1.09 12.17
CA HIS A 93 9.34 1.77 10.89
C HIS A 93 9.43 0.74 9.77
N ALA A 94 8.85 1.07 8.62
CA ALA A 94 9.02 0.27 7.43
C ALA A 94 10.47 0.32 6.93
N VAL A 95 10.89 -0.76 6.32
CA VAL A 95 12.11 -0.86 5.49
C VAL A 95 11.70 -0.94 4.03
N PHE A 96 12.63 -0.78 3.11
CA PHE A 96 12.33 -0.78 1.69
C PHE A 96 13.05 -1.93 0.99
N LYS A 97 12.29 -2.74 0.27
CA LYS A 97 12.81 -3.82 -0.57
C LYS A 97 12.71 -3.47 -2.04
N MET A 98 13.61 -4.03 -2.82
CA MET A 98 13.61 -3.89 -4.26
C MET A 98 12.54 -4.80 -4.87
N VAL A 99 11.79 -4.27 -5.86
CA VAL A 99 10.83 -5.07 -6.61
C VAL A 99 11.60 -6.07 -7.47
N ASP A 100 11.30 -7.36 -7.31
CA ASP A 100 11.84 -8.40 -8.16
C ASP A 100 11.16 -8.38 -9.54
N THR A 101 11.83 -7.78 -10.51
CA THR A 101 11.37 -7.71 -11.92
C THR A 101 11.82 -8.90 -12.76
N CYS A 102 12.55 -9.85 -12.14
CA CYS A 102 13.19 -10.98 -12.83
C CYS A 102 12.65 -12.33 -12.40
N ALA A 103 11.56 -12.39 -11.65
CA ALA A 103 10.92 -13.62 -11.16
C ALA A 103 11.92 -14.57 -10.43
N ALA A 104 12.85 -14.02 -9.69
CA ALA A 104 13.92 -14.70 -8.96
C ALA A 104 14.92 -15.48 -9.86
N GLU A 105 14.88 -15.29 -11.17
CA GLU A 105 15.87 -15.91 -12.08
C GLU A 105 17.23 -15.23 -12.02
N PHE A 106 17.23 -13.92 -11.75
CA PHE A 106 18.43 -13.07 -11.64
C PHE A 106 18.27 -12.11 -10.45
N ALA A 107 19.40 -11.60 -9.96
CA ALA A 107 19.36 -10.55 -8.94
C ALA A 107 18.66 -9.29 -9.51
N ALA A 108 17.66 -8.78 -8.80
CA ALA A 108 16.98 -7.55 -9.18
C ALA A 108 17.97 -6.37 -9.12
N MET A 109 18.04 -5.59 -10.20
CA MET A 109 18.91 -4.42 -10.29
C MET A 109 18.14 -3.13 -10.61
N THR A 110 16.86 -3.25 -10.86
CA THR A 110 15.96 -2.14 -11.14
C THR A 110 15.73 -1.34 -9.86
N PRO A 111 15.96 -0.01 -9.82
CA PRO A 111 15.86 0.79 -8.61
C PRO A 111 14.41 1.09 -8.22
N TYR A 112 13.59 0.05 -8.13
CA TYR A 112 12.19 0.05 -7.74
C TYR A 112 12.06 -0.48 -6.32
N PHE A 113 11.48 0.31 -5.44
CA PHE A 113 11.34 -0.03 -4.04
C PHE A 113 9.89 0.03 -3.58
N TYR A 114 9.56 -0.78 -2.58
CA TYR A 114 8.29 -0.77 -1.86
C TYR A 114 8.54 -0.92 -0.37
N SER A 115 7.69 -0.34 0.45
CA SER A 115 7.78 -0.46 1.90
C SER A 115 7.28 -1.82 2.40
N THR A 116 7.93 -2.33 3.41
CA THR A 116 7.57 -3.57 4.10
C THR A 116 8.01 -3.53 5.56
N TYR A 117 7.47 -4.43 6.38
CA TYR A 117 7.88 -4.62 7.78
C TYR A 117 8.74 -5.88 7.94
N ASP A 118 9.70 -6.05 7.04
CA ASP A 118 10.70 -7.10 7.10
C ASP A 118 11.97 -6.66 7.86
N ASN A 119 12.99 -7.54 7.89
CA ASN A 119 14.23 -7.29 8.63
C ASN A 119 15.36 -6.71 7.76
N GLU A 120 15.16 -6.61 6.45
CA GLU A 120 16.20 -6.21 5.48
C GLU A 120 15.79 -4.92 4.78
N ASP A 121 16.73 -3.98 4.64
CA ASP A 121 16.55 -2.71 3.94
C ASP A 121 17.47 -2.63 2.73
N GLU A 122 16.99 -3.10 1.59
CA GLU A 122 17.74 -3.12 0.33
C GLU A 122 17.92 -1.70 -0.26
N ALA A 123 17.04 -0.76 0.04
CA ALA A 123 17.20 0.62 -0.44
C ALA A 123 18.39 1.31 0.22
N SER A 124 18.63 1.10 1.51
CA SER A 124 19.79 1.65 2.22
C SER A 124 21.09 1.09 1.66
N GLU A 125 21.13 -0.21 1.37
CA GLU A 125 22.28 -0.85 0.75
C GLU A 125 22.53 -0.32 -0.68
N PHE A 126 21.50 -0.20 -1.49
CA PHE A 126 21.58 0.36 -2.84
C PHE A 126 22.13 1.79 -2.84
N ILE A 127 21.63 2.64 -1.90
CA ILE A 127 22.10 4.02 -1.77
C ILE A 127 23.57 4.07 -1.37
N ALA A 128 23.99 3.26 -0.39
CA ALA A 128 25.38 3.20 0.08
C ALA A 128 26.35 2.84 -1.05
N ASN A 129 25.96 1.95 -1.95
CA ASN A 129 26.79 1.49 -3.06
C ASN A 129 26.89 2.50 -4.23
N ARG A 130 26.00 3.49 -4.33
CA ARG A 130 26.00 4.50 -5.42
C ARG A 130 26.90 5.71 -5.19
N GLY A 131 27.32 5.98 -3.94
CA GLY A 131 28.01 7.21 -3.56
C GLY A 131 27.06 8.41 -3.41
N HIS A 132 27.52 9.46 -2.70
CA HIS A 132 26.67 10.57 -2.23
C HIS A 132 27.07 11.94 -2.80
N ASP A 133 27.68 12.00 -3.98
CA ASP A 133 28.20 13.25 -4.51
C ASP A 133 27.14 14.23 -5.03
N ARG A 134 25.90 13.74 -5.26
CA ARG A 134 24.79 14.54 -5.79
C ARG A 134 23.73 14.83 -4.71
N LYS A 135 23.16 16.02 -4.76
CA LYS A 135 21.99 16.37 -3.93
C LYS A 135 20.77 15.59 -4.41
N THR A 136 20.04 14.99 -3.48
CA THR A 136 18.81 14.24 -3.76
C THR A 136 17.59 15.17 -3.77
N VAL A 137 16.73 15.01 -4.75
CA VAL A 137 15.42 15.68 -4.87
C VAL A 137 14.34 14.64 -5.02
N ILE A 138 13.25 14.79 -4.26
CA ILE A 138 12.07 13.93 -4.35
C ILE A 138 11.02 14.63 -5.21
N VAL A 139 10.50 13.91 -6.18
CA VAL A 139 9.35 14.31 -7.01
C VAL A 139 8.17 13.41 -6.65
N PHE A 140 7.09 14.00 -6.20
CA PHE A 140 5.86 13.26 -5.96
C PHE A 140 5.05 13.15 -7.25
N GLY A 141 4.68 11.94 -7.61
CA GLY A 141 3.79 11.67 -8.74
C GLY A 141 2.36 12.12 -8.47
N SER A 142 1.51 11.98 -9.47
CA SER A 142 0.09 12.38 -9.40
C SER A 142 -0.84 11.30 -8.85
N GLY A 143 -0.32 10.11 -8.57
CA GLY A 143 -1.13 8.95 -8.18
C GLY A 143 -1.88 8.32 -9.37
N PRO A 144 -2.90 7.49 -9.10
CA PRO A 144 -3.70 6.86 -10.14
C PRO A 144 -4.46 7.88 -10.98
N ILE A 145 -4.52 7.64 -12.29
CA ILE A 145 -5.31 8.46 -13.21
C ILE A 145 -6.80 8.25 -12.88
N ARG A 146 -7.53 9.34 -12.69
CA ARG A 146 -8.97 9.32 -12.44
C ARG A 146 -9.75 9.42 -13.75
N ILE A 147 -11.00 8.99 -13.73
CA ILE A 147 -11.91 9.15 -14.88
C ILE A 147 -11.95 10.63 -15.29
N GLY A 148 -11.74 10.91 -16.58
CA GLY A 148 -11.67 12.25 -17.13
C GLY A 148 -10.30 12.93 -17.09
N GLN A 149 -9.29 12.26 -16.52
CA GLN A 149 -7.89 12.67 -16.59
C GLN A 149 -7.15 11.88 -17.68
N GLY A 150 -6.11 12.44 -18.24
CA GLY A 150 -5.23 11.79 -19.19
C GLY A 150 -3.78 11.75 -18.70
N ILE A 151 -2.89 11.28 -19.55
CA ILE A 151 -1.46 11.12 -19.27
C ILE A 151 -0.74 12.45 -18.97
N GLU A 152 -1.33 13.57 -19.31
CA GLU A 152 -0.81 14.92 -19.03
C GLU A 152 -0.49 15.16 -17.56
N PHE A 153 -1.17 14.49 -16.64
CA PHE A 153 -0.89 14.59 -15.21
C PHE A 153 0.46 13.96 -14.83
N ASP A 154 0.90 12.96 -15.57
CA ASP A 154 2.20 12.35 -15.38
C ASP A 154 3.32 13.09 -16.13
N TYR A 155 2.99 13.74 -17.22
CA TYR A 155 3.93 14.49 -18.06
C TYR A 155 4.73 15.55 -17.29
N ALA A 156 4.09 16.29 -16.39
CA ALA A 156 4.75 17.29 -15.57
C ALA A 156 5.79 16.65 -14.64
N SER A 157 5.46 15.51 -14.02
CA SER A 157 6.37 14.77 -13.15
C SER A 157 7.60 14.27 -13.93
N VAL A 158 7.39 13.67 -15.09
CA VAL A 158 8.48 13.16 -15.96
C VAL A 158 9.42 14.29 -16.39
N HIS A 159 8.88 15.41 -16.89
CA HIS A 159 9.71 16.54 -17.31
C HIS A 159 10.44 17.22 -16.14
N CYS A 160 9.83 17.26 -14.96
CA CYS A 160 10.50 17.72 -13.74
C CYS A 160 11.71 16.85 -13.41
N VAL A 161 11.56 15.52 -13.48
CA VAL A 161 12.66 14.57 -13.26
C VAL A 161 13.77 14.80 -14.25
N TRP A 162 13.49 14.86 -15.55
CA TRP A 162 14.50 15.04 -16.58
C TRP A 162 15.27 16.37 -16.41
N ALA A 163 14.55 17.45 -16.13
CA ALA A 163 15.19 18.75 -15.91
C ALA A 163 16.11 18.75 -14.68
N LEU A 164 15.75 18.02 -13.63
CA LEU A 164 16.56 17.86 -12.42
C LEU A 164 17.80 16.98 -12.70
N LYS A 165 17.63 15.87 -13.41
CA LYS A 165 18.75 14.97 -13.81
C LYS A 165 19.76 15.72 -14.69
N GLU A 166 19.32 16.55 -15.65
CA GLU A 166 20.20 17.40 -16.49
C GLU A 166 21.02 18.38 -15.65
N LYS A 167 20.51 18.83 -14.51
CA LYS A 167 21.19 19.70 -13.55
C LYS A 167 22.08 18.95 -12.54
N GLY A 168 22.21 17.63 -12.68
CA GLY A 168 23.09 16.79 -11.88
C GLY A 168 22.53 16.41 -10.51
N TYR A 169 21.23 16.50 -10.29
CA TYR A 169 20.60 15.98 -9.07
C TYR A 169 20.42 14.46 -9.15
N ASP A 170 20.40 13.82 -7.99
CA ASP A 170 19.91 12.46 -7.79
C ASP A 170 18.39 12.54 -7.56
N VAL A 171 17.59 11.98 -8.47
CA VAL A 171 16.15 12.21 -8.49
C VAL A 171 15.39 10.95 -8.10
N VAL A 172 14.54 11.10 -7.09
CA VAL A 172 13.66 10.07 -6.57
C VAL A 172 12.23 10.38 -6.96
N ILE A 173 11.50 9.42 -7.50
CA ILE A 173 10.04 9.50 -7.66
C ILE A 173 9.35 8.67 -6.57
N VAL A 174 8.27 9.22 -6.03
CA VAL A 174 7.31 8.49 -5.20
C VAL A 174 5.96 8.52 -5.91
N ASN A 175 5.43 7.36 -6.28
CA ASN A 175 4.14 7.23 -6.96
C ASN A 175 3.53 5.86 -6.70
N ASN A 176 2.20 5.76 -6.72
CA ASN A 176 1.46 4.51 -6.56
C ASN A 176 0.72 4.07 -7.84
N ASN A 177 1.02 4.66 -8.98
CA ASN A 177 0.54 4.22 -10.27
C ASN A 177 1.65 3.44 -10.99
N PRO A 178 1.55 2.10 -11.15
CA PRO A 178 2.59 1.30 -11.79
C PRO A 178 2.58 1.39 -13.32
N GLU A 179 1.52 1.93 -13.92
CA GLU A 179 1.32 1.95 -15.37
C GLU A 179 1.42 3.36 -15.96
N THR A 180 2.52 4.05 -15.69
CA THR A 180 2.74 5.40 -16.22
C THR A 180 4.23 5.66 -16.43
N VAL A 181 4.58 6.64 -17.30
CA VAL A 181 5.95 6.91 -17.69
C VAL A 181 6.84 7.37 -16.53
N SER A 182 6.30 8.08 -15.54
CA SER A 182 7.07 8.47 -14.35
C SER A 182 7.57 7.28 -13.53
N THR A 183 6.92 6.14 -13.65
CA THR A 183 7.30 4.90 -12.97
C THR A 183 8.09 3.93 -13.83
N ASP A 184 8.49 4.32 -15.04
CA ASP A 184 9.41 3.55 -15.84
C ASP A 184 10.82 3.56 -15.23
N PHE A 185 11.52 2.42 -15.37
CA PHE A 185 12.80 2.15 -14.69
C PHE A 185 13.93 3.13 -15.06
N ASP A 186 13.84 3.79 -16.20
CA ASP A 186 14.86 4.72 -16.72
C ASP A 186 14.50 6.19 -16.52
N THR A 187 13.31 6.50 -16.03
CA THR A 187 12.85 7.88 -15.83
C THR A 187 13.61 8.54 -14.68
N ALA A 188 13.57 7.99 -13.48
CA ALA A 188 14.25 8.54 -12.29
C ALA A 188 15.49 7.71 -11.90
N ASP A 189 16.25 8.19 -10.94
CA ASP A 189 17.36 7.41 -10.36
C ASP A 189 16.85 6.34 -9.40
N ARG A 190 15.69 6.58 -8.76
CA ARG A 190 14.98 5.63 -7.88
C ARG A 190 13.49 5.89 -7.91
N LEU A 191 12.71 4.81 -7.79
CA LEU A 191 11.27 4.85 -7.66
C LEU A 191 10.84 4.14 -6.37
N TYR A 192 9.94 4.79 -5.62
CA TYR A 192 9.26 4.18 -4.50
C TYR A 192 7.77 4.05 -4.81
N PHE A 193 7.26 2.82 -4.80
CA PHE A 193 5.84 2.52 -4.94
C PHE A 193 5.16 2.69 -3.59
N GLU A 194 4.66 3.88 -3.34
CA GLU A 194 4.04 4.24 -2.06
C GLU A 194 2.75 5.03 -2.27
N PRO A 195 1.77 4.88 -1.38
CA PRO A 195 0.62 5.75 -1.36
C PRO A 195 1.04 7.20 -1.12
N LEU A 196 0.38 8.13 -1.82
CA LEU A 196 0.62 9.58 -1.64
C LEU A 196 -0.28 10.12 -0.51
N THR A 197 -0.20 9.50 0.66
CA THR A 197 -0.98 9.84 1.87
C THR A 197 -0.05 9.94 3.08
N ASP A 198 -0.56 10.58 4.17
CA ASP A 198 0.14 10.68 5.46
C ASP A 198 0.32 9.31 6.14
#